data_3b3aaa70d228c8b4a7f1c6ea107533fb
#
_entry.id   3b3aaa70d228c8b4a7f1c6ea107533fb
#
_cell.length_a   1.000
_cell.length_b   1.000
_cell.length_c   1.000
_cell.angle_alpha   90.00
_cell.angle_beta   90.00
_cell.angle_gamma   90.00
#
_symmetry.space_group_name_H-M   'P 1'
#
loop_
_entity.id
_entity.type
_entity.pdbx_description
1 polymer ?
#
loop_
_entity_poly.entity_id
_entity_poly.type
_entity_poly.pdbx_seq_one_letter_code
_entity_poly.pdbx_strand_id
1 'polypeptide(L)'
;MAQQEDIFKKIVSHCKEYGFVFPSSEIYDGLGAVYDYGQYGSELKNNIKRYWWDAMTMLHPNVVGIDSAIFMHPKIWKASGHVDAFNDPLIDNKDSKKRYRADVLIEDYLAKIDEKIAKEVSKAAKKFGGSFDEEVFRSTNPRVLQYAAKREEVHQRFATALGNNNLEDLRQLILDCEIACPISGTRNWTEVRQFNLMFATEMGSTADGAMKVYLRPETAQGIFVNFLNVQKTGRMKLPFGIAQIGKAFRNEIVARQFIFRMREFEQMEMQFFVRPGEELKWFEQWKKTRMGWHQALGFGATKYRFHDHDKLAHYANAATDIEFEMPFGFKEVEGIHSRTDFDLKRHEEFSGKRMQYFDPELNENYVPYVVETSIGLDRMFLSVISASYTEEATDKGETRVVLKLPAPLAPVKLAVMPLVKKDGLDDKAREILADLRFDFTCQYDEKDSIGRRYRRQDAIGTPYCITIDHQTMEDNTVTLRDRDSMDQHRIAIDQIKHIVGERVSMKSLLKKIENA
;
A
#
# COMPACT_ATOMS: atom_id res chain seq x y z
N MET A 1 8.32 -9.54 18.82
CA MET A 1 8.42 -10.37 17.61
C MET A 1 7.42 -11.54 17.64
N ALA A 2 7.44 -12.50 18.55
CA ALA A 2 6.49 -13.62 18.56
C ALA A 2 5.01 -13.18 18.62
N GLN A 3 4.67 -12.18 19.42
CA GLN A 3 3.30 -11.65 19.54
C GLN A 3 2.86 -10.87 18.28
N GLN A 4 3.76 -10.18 17.60
CA GLN A 4 3.48 -9.48 16.35
C GLN A 4 3.31 -10.44 15.16
N GLU A 5 4.08 -11.53 15.14
CA GLU A 5 3.92 -12.59 14.15
C GLU A 5 2.59 -13.34 14.32
N ASP A 6 2.12 -13.50 15.56
CA ASP A 6 0.82 -14.11 15.86
C ASP A 6 -0.34 -13.22 15.37
N ILE A 7 -0.29 -11.88 15.62
CA ILE A 7 -1.33 -10.96 15.15
C ILE A 7 -1.42 -10.92 13.62
N PHE A 8 -0.28 -10.99 12.92
CA PHE A 8 -0.25 -11.01 11.46
C PHE A 8 -0.92 -12.28 10.90
N LYS A 9 -0.64 -13.44 11.48
CA LYS A 9 -1.30 -14.72 11.12
C LYS A 9 -2.81 -14.65 11.33
N LYS A 10 -3.26 -14.04 12.42
CA LYS A 10 -4.69 -13.83 12.70
C LYS A 10 -5.35 -12.94 11.64
N ILE A 11 -4.70 -11.85 11.26
CA ILE A 11 -5.18 -10.94 10.20
C ILE A 11 -5.32 -11.68 8.86
N VAL A 12 -4.31 -12.47 8.47
CA VAL A 12 -4.34 -13.26 7.22
C VAL A 12 -5.48 -14.29 7.26
N SER A 13 -5.63 -14.99 8.37
CA SER A 13 -6.73 -15.96 8.56
C SER A 13 -8.09 -15.28 8.49
N HIS A 14 -8.25 -14.14 9.15
CA HIS A 14 -9.46 -13.33 9.13
C HIS A 14 -9.82 -12.87 7.71
N CYS A 15 -8.84 -12.39 6.95
CA CYS A 15 -9.06 -11.97 5.56
C CYS A 15 -9.60 -13.12 4.70
N LYS A 16 -9.09 -14.33 4.89
CA LYS A 16 -9.54 -15.53 4.17
C LYS A 16 -10.94 -15.97 4.64
N GLU A 17 -11.15 -16.07 5.93
CA GLU A 17 -12.41 -16.55 6.53
C GLU A 17 -13.60 -15.65 6.17
N TYR A 18 -13.40 -14.33 6.18
CA TYR A 18 -14.48 -13.37 5.97
C TYR A 18 -14.56 -12.80 4.54
N GLY A 19 -13.87 -13.40 3.56
CA GLY A 19 -14.05 -13.03 2.15
C GLY A 19 -13.42 -11.68 1.77
N PHE A 20 -12.28 -11.34 2.37
CA PHE A 20 -11.49 -10.19 1.96
C PHE A 20 -10.45 -10.56 0.91
N VAL A 21 -9.61 -11.56 1.17
CA VAL A 21 -8.53 -11.94 0.27
C VAL A 21 -8.36 -13.46 0.26
N PHE A 22 -8.25 -14.03 -0.94
CA PHE A 22 -8.00 -15.45 -1.17
C PHE A 22 -6.70 -15.65 -1.97
N PRO A 23 -5.98 -16.75 -1.82
CA PRO A 23 -4.98 -17.16 -2.80
C PRO A 23 -5.62 -17.30 -4.17
N SER A 24 -5.03 -16.73 -5.21
CA SER A 24 -5.59 -16.88 -6.56
C SER A 24 -5.51 -18.32 -7.02
N SER A 25 -6.57 -18.79 -7.67
CA SER A 25 -6.65 -20.16 -8.23
C SER A 25 -6.50 -21.27 -7.17
N GLU A 26 -7.02 -21.07 -5.96
CA GLU A 26 -6.84 -21.98 -4.82
C GLU A 26 -7.27 -23.43 -5.12
N ILE A 27 -8.27 -23.62 -5.99
CA ILE A 27 -8.72 -24.97 -6.42
C ILE A 27 -7.67 -25.74 -7.24
N TYR A 28 -6.60 -25.07 -7.69
CA TYR A 28 -5.44 -25.62 -8.39
C TYR A 28 -4.15 -25.43 -7.57
N ASP A 29 -4.23 -25.50 -6.24
CA ASP A 29 -3.14 -25.28 -5.29
C ASP A 29 -2.57 -23.85 -5.29
N GLY A 30 -3.25 -22.92 -5.95
CA GLY A 30 -2.92 -21.50 -6.00
C GLY A 30 -1.77 -21.15 -6.93
N LEU A 31 -1.62 -19.84 -7.20
CA LEU A 31 -0.47 -19.28 -7.89
C LEU A 31 0.32 -18.39 -6.92
N GLY A 32 1.59 -18.69 -6.72
CA GLY A 32 2.42 -18.00 -5.72
C GLY A 32 2.50 -16.49 -5.94
N ALA A 33 2.26 -15.72 -4.89
CA ALA A 33 2.26 -14.25 -4.89
C ALA A 33 1.21 -13.59 -5.80
N VAL A 34 0.09 -14.26 -6.03
CA VAL A 34 -1.09 -13.72 -6.71
C VAL A 34 -2.30 -13.98 -5.81
N TYR A 35 -3.15 -12.98 -5.65
CA TYR A 35 -4.31 -13.05 -4.76
C TYR A 35 -5.55 -12.49 -5.42
N ASP A 36 -6.70 -13.05 -5.05
CA ASP A 36 -8.01 -12.58 -5.43
C ASP A 36 -8.65 -11.84 -4.26
N TYR A 37 -9.36 -10.74 -4.55
CA TYR A 37 -10.13 -10.02 -3.55
C TYR A 37 -11.57 -10.53 -3.58
N GLY A 38 -12.04 -11.05 -2.45
CA GLY A 38 -13.41 -11.52 -2.30
C GLY A 38 -14.43 -10.37 -2.23
N GLN A 39 -15.68 -10.70 -1.90
CA GLN A 39 -16.80 -9.75 -1.94
C GLN A 39 -16.59 -8.52 -1.05
N TYR A 40 -16.03 -8.67 0.16
CA TYR A 40 -15.75 -7.54 1.04
C TYR A 40 -14.40 -6.90 0.73
N GLY A 41 -13.44 -7.68 0.25
CA GLY A 41 -12.14 -7.16 -0.17
C GLY A 41 -12.25 -6.25 -1.38
N SER A 42 -13.01 -6.62 -2.41
CA SER A 42 -13.22 -5.80 -3.60
C SER A 42 -13.90 -4.47 -3.27
N GLU A 43 -14.93 -4.47 -2.40
CA GLU A 43 -15.61 -3.25 -1.99
C GLU A 43 -14.70 -2.34 -1.15
N LEU A 44 -13.96 -2.89 -0.18
CA LEU A 44 -12.98 -2.11 0.58
C LEU A 44 -11.92 -1.51 -0.34
N LYS A 45 -11.41 -2.30 -1.29
CA LYS A 45 -10.41 -1.86 -2.27
C LYS A 45 -10.94 -0.73 -3.15
N ASN A 46 -12.18 -0.83 -3.62
CA ASN A 46 -12.83 0.22 -4.41
C ASN A 46 -13.05 1.49 -3.58
N ASN A 47 -13.44 1.37 -2.31
CA ASN A 47 -13.58 2.52 -1.42
C ASN A 47 -12.25 3.24 -1.16
N ILE A 48 -11.13 2.49 -1.02
CA ILE A 48 -9.78 3.08 -0.91
C ILE A 48 -9.40 3.82 -2.20
N LYS A 49 -9.64 3.20 -3.37
CA LYS A 49 -9.43 3.86 -4.67
C LYS A 49 -10.23 5.16 -4.78
N ARG A 50 -11.51 5.12 -4.40
CA ARG A 50 -12.39 6.29 -4.44
C ARG A 50 -11.89 7.39 -3.53
N TYR A 51 -11.48 7.05 -2.30
CA TYR A 51 -10.92 8.00 -1.34
C TYR A 51 -9.66 8.70 -1.90
N TRP A 52 -8.75 7.94 -2.50
CA TRP A 52 -7.55 8.50 -3.12
C TRP A 52 -7.88 9.35 -4.36
N TRP A 53 -8.72 8.83 -5.25
CA TRP A 53 -9.10 9.50 -6.48
C TRP A 53 -9.78 10.83 -6.23
N ASP A 54 -10.78 10.84 -5.35
CA ASP A 54 -11.51 12.06 -5.00
C ASP A 54 -10.59 13.07 -4.30
N ALA A 55 -9.69 12.62 -3.41
CA ALA A 55 -8.70 13.50 -2.81
C ALA A 55 -7.79 14.15 -3.86
N MET A 56 -7.32 13.39 -4.86
CA MET A 56 -6.46 13.92 -5.91
C MET A 56 -7.19 14.85 -6.87
N THR A 57 -8.36 14.47 -7.37
CA THR A 57 -9.01 15.17 -8.48
C THR A 57 -10.04 16.21 -8.05
N MET A 58 -10.57 16.12 -6.82
CA MET A 58 -11.55 17.08 -6.31
C MET A 58 -10.93 18.15 -5.40
N LEU A 59 -9.94 17.79 -4.58
CA LEU A 59 -9.30 18.75 -3.68
C LEU A 59 -8.16 19.54 -4.37
N HIS A 60 -7.68 19.05 -5.53
CA HIS A 60 -6.65 19.70 -6.33
C HIS A 60 -7.18 20.00 -7.74
N PRO A 61 -7.65 21.22 -8.00
CA PRO A 61 -8.30 21.57 -9.29
C PRO A 61 -7.34 21.52 -10.49
N ASN A 62 -6.04 21.47 -10.23
CA ASN A 62 -4.99 21.31 -11.22
C ASN A 62 -4.48 19.86 -11.36
N VAL A 63 -5.20 18.87 -10.81
CA VAL A 63 -4.91 17.44 -11.00
C VAL A 63 -6.05 16.80 -11.78
N VAL A 64 -5.70 16.13 -12.87
CA VAL A 64 -6.65 15.40 -13.72
C VAL A 64 -6.30 13.92 -13.79
N GLY A 65 -7.28 13.08 -14.12
CA GLY A 65 -7.08 11.64 -14.21
C GLY A 65 -6.92 11.13 -15.63
N ILE A 66 -6.17 10.04 -15.78
CA ILE A 66 -6.12 9.23 -17.00
C ILE A 66 -6.25 7.75 -16.67
N ASP A 67 -6.52 6.95 -17.68
CA ASP A 67 -6.41 5.49 -17.66
C ASP A 67 -5.63 5.03 -18.89
N SER A 68 -4.31 4.81 -18.72
CA SER A 68 -3.44 4.38 -19.81
C SER A 68 -3.43 2.86 -19.94
N ALA A 69 -3.17 2.38 -21.14
CA ALA A 69 -3.12 0.94 -21.46
C ALA A 69 -2.01 0.22 -20.67
N ILE A 70 -2.28 -1.06 -20.33
CA ILE A 70 -1.26 -1.95 -19.72
C ILE A 70 -0.18 -2.28 -20.75
N PHE A 71 -0.60 -2.66 -21.98
CA PHE A 71 0.31 -2.88 -23.09
C PHE A 71 0.69 -1.55 -23.72
N MET A 72 1.98 -1.27 -23.70
CA MET A 72 2.55 -0.08 -24.31
C MET A 72 3.68 -0.46 -25.26
N HIS A 73 4.05 0.46 -26.15
CA HIS A 73 5.14 0.22 -27.09
C HIS A 73 6.44 -0.14 -26.35
N PRO A 74 7.17 -1.22 -26.74
CA PRO A 74 8.36 -1.71 -26.01
C PRO A 74 9.47 -0.68 -25.79
N LYS A 75 9.60 0.32 -26.67
CA LYS A 75 10.56 1.42 -26.53
C LYS A 75 10.33 2.26 -25.26
N ILE A 76 9.12 2.31 -24.72
CA ILE A 76 8.81 3.01 -23.46
C ILE A 76 9.64 2.42 -22.32
N TRP A 77 9.66 1.10 -22.22
CA TRP A 77 10.39 0.38 -21.18
C TRP A 77 11.90 0.42 -21.38
N LYS A 78 12.35 0.60 -22.61
CA LYS A 78 13.76 0.84 -22.91
C LYS A 78 14.15 2.28 -22.56
N ALA A 79 13.32 3.26 -22.89
CA ALA A 79 13.54 4.66 -22.53
C ALA A 79 13.62 4.86 -21.02
N SER A 80 12.72 4.25 -20.26
CA SER A 80 12.69 4.31 -18.79
C SER A 80 13.76 3.44 -18.09
N GLY A 81 14.52 2.64 -18.85
CA GLY A 81 15.57 1.76 -18.30
C GLY A 81 15.09 0.41 -17.74
N HIS A 82 13.77 0.13 -17.70
CA HIS A 82 13.24 -1.10 -17.11
C HIS A 82 13.70 -2.37 -17.82
N VAL A 83 13.90 -2.33 -19.14
CA VAL A 83 14.40 -3.51 -19.89
C VAL A 83 15.83 -3.85 -19.48
N ASP A 84 16.65 -2.85 -19.25
CA ASP A 84 18.09 -3.00 -19.07
C ASP A 84 18.52 -3.08 -17.59
N ALA A 85 17.81 -2.41 -16.67
CA ALA A 85 18.24 -2.21 -15.30
C ALA A 85 17.26 -2.70 -14.21
N PHE A 86 16.04 -3.13 -14.58
CA PHE A 86 15.05 -3.59 -13.59
C PHE A 86 15.28 -5.06 -13.25
N ASN A 87 16.38 -5.31 -12.53
CA ASN A 87 16.86 -6.65 -12.22
C ASN A 87 17.08 -6.84 -10.73
N ASP A 88 16.74 -8.03 -10.22
CA ASP A 88 17.12 -8.50 -8.89
C ASP A 88 18.37 -9.38 -8.97
N PRO A 89 19.36 -9.20 -8.08
CA PRO A 89 20.49 -10.11 -7.96
C PRO A 89 20.06 -11.40 -7.22
N LEU A 90 20.01 -12.53 -7.92
CA LEU A 90 19.55 -13.80 -7.36
C LEU A 90 20.70 -14.76 -7.11
N ILE A 91 20.59 -15.49 -5.99
CA ILE A 91 21.52 -16.53 -5.57
C ILE A 91 20.74 -17.78 -5.10
N ASP A 92 21.20 -18.96 -5.50
CA ASP A 92 20.59 -20.20 -5.06
C ASP A 92 21.45 -20.89 -3.99
N ASN A 93 20.83 -21.49 -2.99
CA ASN A 93 21.54 -22.41 -2.10
C ASN A 93 21.40 -23.84 -2.65
N LYS A 94 22.54 -24.49 -2.92
CA LYS A 94 22.58 -25.81 -3.58
C LYS A 94 21.97 -26.93 -2.74
N ASP A 95 22.02 -26.81 -1.40
CA ASP A 95 21.53 -27.86 -0.48
C ASP A 95 20.03 -27.76 -0.26
N SER A 96 19.51 -26.54 0.00
CA SER A 96 18.08 -26.32 0.17
C SER A 96 17.30 -26.25 -1.14
N LYS A 97 18.01 -26.09 -2.29
CA LYS A 97 17.45 -25.81 -3.64
C LYS A 97 16.51 -24.60 -3.64
N LYS A 98 16.70 -23.67 -2.71
CA LYS A 98 15.90 -22.43 -2.60
C LYS A 98 16.66 -21.25 -3.14
N ARG A 99 15.91 -20.35 -3.77
CA ARG A 99 16.38 -19.11 -4.36
C ARG A 99 16.15 -17.94 -3.42
N TYR A 100 17.12 -17.03 -3.37
CA TYR A 100 17.13 -15.84 -2.53
C TYR A 100 17.59 -14.64 -3.34
N ARG A 101 17.21 -13.46 -2.90
CA ARG A 101 17.83 -12.21 -3.35
C ARG A 101 19.13 -12.02 -2.58
N ALA A 102 20.23 -11.81 -3.28
CA ALA A 102 21.54 -11.62 -2.67
C ALA A 102 21.61 -10.34 -1.83
N ASP A 103 21.00 -9.26 -2.32
CA ASP A 103 20.87 -7.98 -1.61
C ASP A 103 20.10 -8.15 -0.30
N VAL A 104 18.94 -8.81 -0.30
CA VAL A 104 18.13 -9.05 0.92
C VAL A 104 18.87 -9.91 1.94
N LEU A 105 19.66 -10.91 1.51
CA LEU A 105 20.48 -11.70 2.44
C LEU A 105 21.52 -10.85 3.16
N ILE A 106 22.10 -9.87 2.47
CA ILE A 106 23.08 -8.94 3.04
C ILE A 106 22.39 -7.93 3.97
N GLU A 107 21.23 -7.39 3.57
CA GLU A 107 20.42 -6.50 4.40
C GLU A 107 19.96 -7.19 5.69
N ASP A 108 19.48 -8.44 5.61
CA ASP A 108 19.13 -9.26 6.78
C ASP A 108 20.34 -9.49 7.71
N TYR A 109 21.55 -9.60 7.15
CA TYR A 109 22.78 -9.72 7.94
C TYR A 109 23.11 -8.39 8.66
N LEU A 110 23.02 -7.26 7.97
CA LEU A 110 23.20 -5.93 8.57
C LEU A 110 22.18 -5.68 9.69
N ALA A 111 20.91 -6.00 9.46
CA ALA A 111 19.86 -5.91 10.48
C ALA A 111 20.17 -6.74 11.73
N LYS A 112 20.74 -7.94 11.57
CA LYS A 112 21.20 -8.76 12.71
C LYS A 112 22.36 -8.13 13.48
N ILE A 113 23.22 -7.36 12.82
CA ILE A 113 24.27 -6.59 13.51
C ILE A 113 23.63 -5.45 14.31
N ASP A 114 22.66 -4.72 13.71
CA ASP A 114 21.91 -3.66 14.40
C ASP A 114 21.17 -4.21 15.64
N GLU A 115 20.55 -5.40 15.52
CA GLU A 115 19.96 -6.08 16.68
C GLU A 115 20.98 -6.40 17.80
N LYS A 116 22.21 -6.81 17.46
CA LYS A 116 23.27 -7.06 18.44
C LYS A 116 23.65 -5.77 19.16
N ILE A 117 23.79 -4.66 18.43
CA ILE A 117 24.05 -3.34 19.00
C ILE A 117 22.90 -2.95 19.96
N ALA A 118 21.66 -3.04 19.51
CA ALA A 118 20.49 -2.72 20.32
C ALA A 118 20.39 -3.58 21.60
N LYS A 119 20.75 -4.87 21.52
CA LYS A 119 20.79 -5.76 22.68
C LYS A 119 21.85 -5.33 23.71
N GLU A 120 23.05 -4.92 23.27
CA GLU A 120 24.10 -4.42 24.21
C GLU A 120 23.68 -3.10 24.85
N VAL A 121 23.08 -2.18 24.08
CA VAL A 121 22.51 -0.92 24.60
C VAL A 121 21.42 -1.20 25.64
N SER A 122 20.46 -2.06 25.32
CA SER A 122 19.36 -2.42 26.23
C SER A 122 19.85 -3.07 27.54
N LYS A 123 20.88 -3.94 27.46
CA LYS A 123 21.49 -4.53 28.65
C LYS A 123 22.16 -3.46 29.54
N ALA A 124 22.86 -2.50 28.92
CA ALA A 124 23.50 -1.41 29.64
C ALA A 124 22.48 -0.47 30.29
N ALA A 125 21.41 -0.10 29.55
CA ALA A 125 20.32 0.71 30.06
C ALA A 125 19.65 0.07 31.30
N LYS A 126 19.41 -1.24 31.27
CA LYS A 126 18.89 -1.98 32.44
C LYS A 126 19.84 -2.02 33.60
N LYS A 127 21.17 -2.05 33.35
CA LYS A 127 22.20 -2.12 34.40
C LYS A 127 22.44 -0.78 35.07
N PHE A 128 22.45 0.32 34.31
CA PHE A 128 22.81 1.65 34.79
C PHE A 128 21.62 2.56 35.13
N GLY A 129 20.39 2.17 34.73
CA GLY A 129 19.16 2.88 35.09
C GLY A 129 19.15 4.35 34.62
N GLY A 130 18.68 5.24 35.49
CA GLY A 130 18.51 6.67 35.17
C GLY A 130 19.79 7.47 34.89
N SER A 131 20.99 6.88 35.12
CA SER A 131 22.28 7.50 34.76
C SER A 131 22.86 7.01 33.43
N PHE A 132 22.09 6.23 32.66
CA PHE A 132 22.54 5.69 31.39
C PHE A 132 22.43 6.74 30.26
N ASP A 133 23.58 7.05 29.67
CA ASP A 133 23.69 7.86 28.46
C ASP A 133 23.97 6.94 27.27
N GLU A 134 22.99 6.81 26.39
CA GLU A 134 23.05 5.91 25.23
C GLU A 134 24.10 6.37 24.22
N GLU A 135 24.23 7.67 23.98
CA GLU A 135 25.15 8.23 23.00
C GLU A 135 26.60 8.03 23.40
N VAL A 136 26.89 8.32 24.67
CA VAL A 136 28.20 8.04 25.27
C VAL A 136 28.51 6.54 25.25
N PHE A 137 27.54 5.70 25.59
CA PHE A 137 27.74 4.25 25.55
C PHE A 137 28.03 3.73 24.15
N ARG A 138 27.29 4.20 23.14
CA ARG A 138 27.51 3.83 21.74
C ARG A 138 28.88 4.23 21.22
N SER A 139 29.39 5.40 21.65
CA SER A 139 30.69 5.93 21.21
C SER A 139 31.89 5.40 21.98
N THR A 140 31.69 4.74 23.15
CA THR A 140 32.79 4.30 24.02
C THR A 140 32.85 2.80 24.26
N ASN A 141 31.74 2.07 24.08
CA ASN A 141 31.74 0.63 24.35
C ASN A 141 32.47 -0.15 23.25
N PRO A 142 33.54 -0.92 23.56
CA PRO A 142 34.35 -1.61 22.55
C PRO A 142 33.57 -2.59 21.69
N ARG A 143 32.56 -3.30 22.23
CA ARG A 143 31.75 -4.25 21.48
C ARG A 143 30.80 -3.55 20.51
N VAL A 144 30.19 -2.45 20.97
CA VAL A 144 29.31 -1.65 20.10
C VAL A 144 30.12 -1.04 18.96
N LEU A 145 31.30 -0.48 19.26
CA LEU A 145 32.21 0.07 18.26
C LEU A 145 32.66 -1.00 17.23
N GLN A 146 32.98 -2.21 17.69
CA GLN A 146 33.34 -3.32 16.79
C GLN A 146 32.18 -3.71 15.87
N TYR A 147 30.95 -3.81 16.41
CA TYR A 147 29.79 -4.11 15.59
C TYR A 147 29.48 -2.96 14.61
N ALA A 148 29.57 -1.72 15.06
CA ALA A 148 29.34 -0.55 14.20
C ALA A 148 30.38 -0.47 13.06
N ALA A 149 31.66 -0.68 13.35
CA ALA A 149 32.73 -0.73 12.34
C ALA A 149 32.50 -1.85 11.30
N LYS A 150 32.14 -3.06 11.77
CA LYS A 150 31.82 -4.18 10.86
C LYS A 150 30.58 -3.90 10.01
N ARG A 151 29.55 -3.30 10.59
CA ARG A 151 28.34 -2.88 9.88
C ARG A 151 28.67 -1.90 8.77
N GLU A 152 29.45 -0.89 9.08
CA GLU A 152 29.83 0.15 8.12
C GLU A 152 30.70 -0.41 7.00
N GLU A 153 31.68 -1.24 7.29
CA GLU A 153 32.51 -1.93 6.28
C GLU A 153 31.64 -2.74 5.30
N VAL A 154 30.73 -3.57 5.82
CA VAL A 154 29.85 -4.39 5.01
C VAL A 154 28.87 -3.53 4.20
N HIS A 155 28.31 -2.48 4.81
CA HIS A 155 27.39 -1.56 4.16
C HIS A 155 28.04 -0.81 3.00
N GLN A 156 29.25 -0.28 3.16
CA GLN A 156 29.98 0.44 2.12
C GLN A 156 30.34 -0.48 0.95
N ARG A 157 30.82 -1.69 1.24
CA ARG A 157 31.13 -2.68 0.21
C ARG A 157 29.88 -3.13 -0.54
N PHE A 158 28.79 -3.38 0.20
CA PHE A 158 27.49 -3.73 -0.37
C PHE A 158 26.96 -2.63 -1.30
N ALA A 159 26.96 -1.38 -0.83
CA ALA A 159 26.52 -0.23 -1.63
C ALA A 159 27.37 -0.06 -2.90
N THR A 160 28.68 -0.28 -2.81
CA THR A 160 29.60 -0.21 -3.95
C THR A 160 29.35 -1.34 -4.95
N ALA A 161 29.21 -2.57 -4.47
CA ALA A 161 28.95 -3.74 -5.33
C ALA A 161 27.60 -3.61 -6.05
N LEU A 162 26.57 -3.17 -5.34
CA LEU A 162 25.24 -2.97 -5.91
C LEU A 162 25.24 -1.81 -6.93
N GLY A 163 25.87 -0.68 -6.59
CA GLY A 163 25.94 0.50 -7.46
C GLY A 163 26.73 0.25 -8.76
N ASN A 164 27.74 -0.59 -8.73
CA ASN A 164 28.56 -0.97 -9.89
C ASN A 164 28.03 -2.23 -10.59
N ASN A 165 26.91 -2.80 -10.13
CA ASN A 165 26.35 -4.06 -10.64
C ASN A 165 27.38 -5.21 -10.62
N ASN A 166 28.22 -5.24 -9.58
CA ASN A 166 29.27 -6.27 -9.42
C ASN A 166 28.70 -7.50 -8.70
N LEU A 167 28.14 -8.42 -9.47
CA LEU A 167 27.48 -9.63 -8.97
C LEU A 167 28.45 -10.58 -8.26
N GLU A 168 29.72 -10.64 -8.73
CA GLU A 168 30.71 -11.49 -8.08
C GLU A 168 31.09 -10.96 -6.70
N ASP A 169 31.21 -9.64 -6.53
CA ASP A 169 31.49 -9.06 -5.22
C ASP A 169 30.30 -9.17 -4.25
N LEU A 170 29.05 -9.12 -4.74
CA LEU A 170 27.87 -9.46 -3.92
C LEU A 170 27.94 -10.91 -3.41
N ARG A 171 28.31 -11.84 -4.27
CA ARG A 171 28.52 -13.24 -3.88
C ARG A 171 29.65 -13.38 -2.86
N GLN A 172 30.80 -12.76 -3.14
CA GLN A 172 31.95 -12.81 -2.26
C GLN A 172 31.65 -12.21 -0.89
N LEU A 173 30.88 -11.12 -0.82
CA LEU A 173 30.43 -10.51 0.42
C LEU A 173 29.55 -11.47 1.25
N ILE A 174 28.64 -12.22 0.60
CA ILE A 174 27.83 -13.25 1.27
C ILE A 174 28.72 -14.33 1.87
N LEU A 175 29.77 -14.74 1.16
CA LEU A 175 30.72 -15.75 1.63
C LEU A 175 31.60 -15.21 2.77
N ASP A 176 32.16 -14.01 2.63
CA ASP A 176 33.04 -13.36 3.63
C ASP A 176 32.30 -13.06 4.92
N CYS A 177 31.02 -12.68 4.84
CA CYS A 177 30.16 -12.49 6.00
C CYS A 177 29.59 -13.80 6.56
N GLU A 178 29.98 -14.94 5.98
CA GLU A 178 29.53 -16.28 6.38
C GLU A 178 27.99 -16.39 6.49
N ILE A 179 27.27 -15.74 5.58
CA ILE A 179 25.80 -15.74 5.58
C ILE A 179 25.31 -17.15 5.23
N ALA A 180 24.62 -17.76 6.18
CA ALA A 180 24.04 -19.10 6.02
C ALA A 180 22.63 -19.03 5.45
N CYS A 181 22.26 -20.06 4.69
CA CYS A 181 20.90 -20.24 4.19
C CYS A 181 19.90 -20.32 5.35
N PRO A 182 18.82 -19.52 5.34
CA PRO A 182 17.82 -19.53 6.42
C PRO A 182 17.11 -20.86 6.62
N ILE A 183 17.10 -21.74 5.61
CA ILE A 183 16.40 -23.04 5.65
C ILE A 183 17.37 -24.18 5.99
N SER A 184 18.46 -24.31 5.24
CA SER A 184 19.40 -25.43 5.42
C SER A 184 20.51 -25.15 6.43
N GLY A 185 20.74 -23.89 6.79
CA GLY A 185 21.86 -23.47 7.62
C GLY A 185 23.24 -23.58 6.93
N THR A 186 23.30 -24.02 5.68
CA THR A 186 24.55 -24.19 4.93
C THR A 186 24.95 -22.92 4.18
N ARG A 187 26.22 -22.83 3.78
CA ARG A 187 26.80 -21.70 3.02
C ARG A 187 27.13 -22.08 1.58
N ASN A 188 26.50 -23.12 1.05
CA ASN A 188 26.76 -23.65 -0.28
C ASN A 188 25.98 -22.87 -1.35
N TRP A 189 26.50 -21.68 -1.68
CA TRP A 189 25.87 -20.73 -2.59
C TRP A 189 26.34 -20.90 -4.04
N THR A 190 25.44 -20.66 -4.99
CA THR A 190 25.75 -20.54 -6.41
C THR A 190 26.40 -19.19 -6.73
N GLU A 191 26.61 -18.91 -8.00
CA GLU A 191 26.87 -17.57 -8.50
C GLU A 191 25.61 -16.71 -8.37
N VAL A 192 25.79 -15.38 -8.19
CA VAL A 192 24.71 -14.41 -8.29
C VAL A 192 24.40 -14.14 -9.75
N ARG A 193 23.13 -14.15 -10.13
CA ARG A 193 22.66 -13.87 -11.49
C ARG A 193 21.61 -12.80 -11.46
N GLN A 194 21.60 -11.92 -12.45
CA GLN A 194 20.54 -10.97 -12.62
C GLN A 194 19.28 -11.64 -13.14
N PHE A 195 18.15 -11.21 -12.59
CA PHE A 195 16.84 -11.64 -13.00
C PHE A 195 15.96 -10.42 -13.28
N ASN A 196 15.56 -10.26 -14.54
CA ASN A 196 14.69 -9.15 -14.93
C ASN A 196 13.26 -9.37 -14.42
N LEU A 197 12.72 -8.36 -13.76
CA LEU A 197 11.37 -8.40 -13.15
C LEU A 197 10.25 -8.12 -14.14
N MET A 198 10.54 -7.82 -15.41
CA MET A 198 9.52 -7.58 -16.43
C MET A 198 8.86 -8.88 -16.88
N PHE A 199 7.54 -8.96 -16.82
CA PHE A 199 6.79 -9.96 -17.56
C PHE A 199 6.74 -9.59 -19.03
N ALA A 200 7.02 -10.55 -19.90
CA ALA A 200 6.94 -10.38 -21.34
C ALA A 200 5.97 -11.37 -21.96
N THR A 201 5.34 -10.96 -23.05
CA THR A 201 4.52 -11.80 -23.92
C THR A 201 4.75 -11.41 -25.39
N GLU A 202 4.17 -12.14 -26.31
CA GLU A 202 4.27 -11.90 -27.75
C GLU A 202 2.92 -11.43 -28.29
N MET A 203 2.95 -10.42 -29.15
CA MET A 203 1.79 -9.87 -29.84
C MET A 203 2.00 -9.99 -31.36
N GLY A 204 1.14 -10.74 -32.03
CA GLY A 204 1.20 -11.01 -33.46
C GLY A 204 0.55 -12.34 -33.81
N SER A 205 0.24 -12.55 -35.10
CA SER A 205 -0.46 -13.74 -35.59
C SER A 205 0.47 -14.87 -36.05
N THR A 206 1.78 -14.60 -36.20
CA THR A 206 2.78 -15.57 -36.64
C THR A 206 4.03 -15.47 -35.77
N ALA A 207 4.71 -16.59 -35.55
CA ALA A 207 5.93 -16.65 -34.74
C ALA A 207 7.05 -15.74 -35.30
N ASP A 208 7.18 -15.67 -36.63
CA ASP A 208 8.22 -14.89 -37.30
C ASP A 208 7.96 -13.37 -37.35
N GLY A 209 6.73 -12.93 -37.03
CA GLY A 209 6.32 -11.53 -37.03
C GLY A 209 5.84 -11.02 -35.67
N ALA A 210 5.97 -11.83 -34.63
CA ALA A 210 5.49 -11.47 -33.30
C ALA A 210 6.38 -10.39 -32.66
N MET A 211 5.72 -9.32 -32.15
CA MET A 211 6.40 -8.28 -31.39
C MET A 211 6.42 -8.64 -29.91
N LYS A 212 7.59 -8.67 -29.30
CA LYS A 212 7.73 -8.81 -27.85
C LYS A 212 7.18 -7.55 -27.16
N VAL A 213 6.18 -7.73 -26.32
CA VAL A 213 5.59 -6.69 -25.48
C VAL A 213 5.71 -7.05 -24.01
N TYR A 214 5.55 -6.07 -23.14
CA TYR A 214 5.70 -6.26 -21.69
C TYR A 214 4.41 -5.87 -20.96
N LEU A 215 4.13 -6.57 -19.86
CA LEU A 215 3.18 -6.09 -18.87
C LEU A 215 3.86 -4.95 -18.09
N ARG A 216 3.18 -3.81 -17.94
CA ARG A 216 3.78 -2.64 -17.27
C ARG A 216 4.16 -2.97 -15.82
N PRO A 217 5.39 -2.66 -15.37
CA PRO A 217 5.83 -2.86 -13.98
C PRO A 217 5.45 -1.69 -13.06
N GLU A 218 4.96 -0.58 -13.66
CA GLU A 218 4.51 0.64 -12.98
C GLU A 218 3.50 1.40 -13.86
N THR A 219 2.79 2.34 -13.25
CA THR A 219 1.80 3.18 -13.95
C THR A 219 2.38 4.51 -14.42
N ALA A 220 3.55 4.96 -13.92
CA ALA A 220 4.18 6.24 -14.21
C ALA A 220 4.39 6.50 -15.71
N GLN A 221 4.93 5.51 -16.42
CA GLN A 221 5.32 5.70 -17.82
C GLN A 221 4.13 6.01 -18.73
N GLY A 222 2.95 5.46 -18.40
CA GLY A 222 1.71 5.80 -19.10
C GLY A 222 1.32 7.26 -18.92
N ILE A 223 1.64 7.87 -17.79
CA ILE A 223 1.41 9.29 -17.53
C ILE A 223 2.39 10.12 -18.36
N PHE A 224 3.69 9.81 -18.32
CA PHE A 224 4.71 10.58 -19.05
C PHE A 224 4.46 10.64 -20.55
N VAL A 225 4.16 9.50 -21.18
CA VAL A 225 3.93 9.47 -22.64
C VAL A 225 2.64 10.20 -23.05
N ASN A 226 1.70 10.39 -22.13
CA ASN A 226 0.47 11.14 -22.34
C ASN A 226 0.53 12.61 -21.87
N PHE A 227 1.66 13.08 -21.35
CA PHE A 227 1.82 14.44 -20.85
C PHE A 227 1.29 15.50 -21.83
N LEU A 228 1.77 15.49 -23.10
CA LEU A 228 1.36 16.47 -24.10
C LEU A 228 -0.11 16.31 -24.51
N ASN A 229 -0.63 15.08 -24.56
CA ASN A 229 -2.03 14.83 -24.88
C ASN A 229 -2.94 15.47 -23.82
N VAL A 230 -2.65 15.23 -22.56
CA VAL A 230 -3.42 15.79 -21.42
C VAL A 230 -3.25 17.29 -21.34
N GLN A 231 -2.02 17.80 -21.46
CA GLN A 231 -1.72 19.22 -21.39
C GLN A 231 -2.51 20.00 -22.46
N LYS A 232 -2.50 19.53 -23.71
CA LYS A 232 -3.17 20.20 -24.83
C LYS A 232 -4.69 20.10 -24.76
N THR A 233 -5.23 18.90 -24.57
CA THR A 233 -6.68 18.66 -24.54
C THR A 233 -7.34 19.29 -23.31
N GLY A 234 -6.69 19.23 -22.16
CA GLY A 234 -7.13 19.86 -20.92
C GLY A 234 -6.79 21.36 -20.81
N ARG A 235 -6.01 21.90 -21.75
CA ARG A 235 -5.46 23.28 -21.68
C ARG A 235 -4.75 23.56 -20.34
N MET A 236 -4.06 22.52 -19.84
CA MET A 236 -3.43 22.58 -18.53
C MET A 236 -2.23 23.55 -18.54
N LYS A 237 -2.12 24.31 -17.47
CA LYS A 237 -0.98 25.19 -17.20
C LYS A 237 -0.16 24.63 -16.05
N LEU A 238 1.17 24.78 -16.10
CA LEU A 238 2.02 24.42 -14.96
C LEU A 238 1.75 25.35 -13.76
N PRO A 239 1.76 24.81 -12.52
CA PRO A 239 1.91 23.39 -12.20
C PRO A 239 0.61 22.60 -12.34
N PHE A 240 0.68 21.37 -12.85
CA PHE A 240 -0.48 20.48 -12.88
C PHE A 240 -0.07 19.02 -12.72
N GLY A 241 -1.01 18.19 -12.26
CA GLY A 241 -0.80 16.78 -12.03
C GLY A 241 -1.66 15.89 -12.93
N ILE A 242 -1.16 14.69 -13.20
CA ILE A 242 -1.89 13.62 -13.87
C ILE A 242 -1.91 12.41 -12.95
N ALA A 243 -3.10 11.97 -12.56
CA ALA A 243 -3.34 10.87 -11.66
C ALA A 243 -3.81 9.62 -12.41
N GLN A 244 -3.40 8.45 -11.97
CA GLN A 244 -3.82 7.16 -12.52
C GLN A 244 -3.94 6.11 -11.43
N ILE A 245 -4.94 5.23 -11.53
CA ILE A 245 -5.03 3.97 -10.79
C ILE A 245 -4.95 2.84 -11.79
N GLY A 246 -4.13 1.84 -11.54
CA GLY A 246 -4.05 0.72 -12.45
C GLY A 246 -3.19 -0.44 -12.01
N LYS A 247 -3.39 -1.57 -12.66
CA LYS A 247 -2.60 -2.79 -12.48
C LYS A 247 -1.17 -2.59 -12.94
N ALA A 248 -0.23 -3.15 -12.17
CA ALA A 248 1.18 -3.27 -12.49
C ALA A 248 1.66 -4.71 -12.18
N PHE A 249 2.73 -5.14 -12.82
CA PHE A 249 3.17 -6.53 -12.82
C PHE A 249 4.69 -6.60 -12.62
N ARG A 250 5.12 -7.35 -11.58
CA ARG A 250 6.55 -7.60 -11.34
C ARG A 250 6.76 -9.07 -11.09
N ASN A 251 7.66 -9.69 -11.83
CA ASN A 251 7.97 -11.12 -11.69
C ASN A 251 8.78 -11.40 -10.41
N GLU A 252 8.18 -11.06 -9.28
CA GLU A 252 8.77 -11.23 -7.95
C GLU A 252 9.08 -12.71 -7.68
N ILE A 253 10.32 -12.98 -7.32
CA ILE A 253 10.78 -14.36 -7.03
C ILE A 253 10.58 -14.69 -5.56
N VAL A 254 10.79 -13.72 -4.68
CA VAL A 254 10.62 -13.86 -3.25
C VAL A 254 9.39 -13.09 -2.80
N ALA A 255 8.22 -13.70 -2.98
CA ALA A 255 6.99 -13.19 -2.39
C ALA A 255 6.97 -13.46 -0.89
N ARG A 256 6.76 -12.42 -0.10
CA ARG A 256 6.66 -12.52 1.37
C ARG A 256 5.56 -11.59 1.87
N GLN A 257 5.05 -11.89 3.06
CA GLN A 257 4.17 -11.01 3.81
C GLN A 257 2.80 -10.76 3.14
N PHE A 258 2.19 -11.86 2.62
CA PHE A 258 0.82 -11.82 2.08
C PHE A 258 0.73 -10.82 0.91
N ILE A 259 -0.29 -9.96 0.87
CA ILE A 259 -0.50 -8.96 -0.19
C ILE A 259 0.48 -7.77 -0.15
N PHE A 260 1.47 -7.76 0.76
CA PHE A 260 2.47 -6.69 0.81
C PHE A 260 3.41 -6.71 -0.41
N ARG A 261 3.74 -7.91 -0.93
CA ARG A 261 4.57 -8.08 -2.13
C ARG A 261 3.99 -9.16 -3.03
N MET A 262 3.47 -8.73 -4.17
CA MET A 262 2.77 -9.57 -5.14
C MET A 262 3.36 -9.44 -6.54
N ARG A 263 3.02 -10.40 -7.42
CA ARG A 263 3.39 -10.36 -8.84
C ARG A 263 2.48 -9.49 -9.68
N GLU A 264 1.22 -9.42 -9.30
CA GLU A 264 0.17 -8.56 -9.86
C GLU A 264 -0.40 -7.71 -8.74
N PHE A 265 -0.33 -6.39 -8.87
CA PHE A 265 -0.75 -5.43 -7.85
C PHE A 265 -1.35 -4.18 -8.49
N GLU A 266 -1.89 -3.27 -7.71
CA GLU A 266 -2.38 -1.98 -8.20
C GLU A 266 -1.60 -0.82 -7.57
N GLN A 267 -1.32 0.18 -8.40
CA GLN A 267 -0.76 1.47 -7.97
C GLN A 267 -1.79 2.57 -8.13
N MET A 268 -1.75 3.52 -7.22
CA MET A 268 -2.42 4.81 -7.29
C MET A 268 -1.31 5.86 -7.36
N GLU A 269 -1.14 6.46 -8.51
CA GLU A 269 0.05 7.24 -8.83
C GLU A 269 -0.31 8.58 -9.46
N MET A 270 0.39 9.63 -9.06
CA MET A 270 0.26 10.97 -9.60
C MET A 270 1.64 11.53 -9.94
N GLN A 271 1.76 12.08 -11.14
CA GLN A 271 2.93 12.81 -11.61
C GLN A 271 2.57 14.30 -11.72
N PHE A 272 3.24 15.12 -10.94
CA PHE A 272 2.99 16.54 -10.84
C PHE A 272 4.09 17.31 -11.56
N PHE A 273 3.71 17.98 -12.63
CA PHE A 273 4.62 18.71 -13.53
C PHE A 273 4.77 20.15 -13.06
N VAL A 274 6.03 20.61 -12.94
CA VAL A 274 6.38 21.92 -12.40
C VAL A 274 7.47 22.60 -13.23
N ARG A 275 7.66 23.90 -13.04
CA ARG A 275 8.82 24.62 -13.59
C ARG A 275 10.11 24.06 -13.00
N PRO A 276 11.18 23.90 -13.81
CA PRO A 276 12.51 23.60 -13.29
C PRO A 276 12.94 24.60 -12.21
N GLY A 277 13.43 24.08 -11.07
CA GLY A 277 13.80 24.89 -9.90
C GLY A 277 12.69 25.07 -8.86
N GLU A 278 11.44 24.67 -9.14
CA GLU A 278 10.34 24.68 -8.18
C GLU A 278 10.06 23.29 -7.57
N GLU A 279 10.70 22.25 -8.07
CA GLU A 279 10.41 20.85 -7.72
C GLU A 279 10.57 20.55 -6.23
N LEU A 280 11.58 21.08 -5.56
CA LEU A 280 11.80 20.83 -4.13
C LEU A 280 10.72 21.51 -3.26
N LYS A 281 10.23 22.68 -3.67
CA LYS A 281 9.10 23.33 -3.00
C LYS A 281 7.84 22.47 -3.10
N TRP A 282 7.54 21.95 -4.29
CA TRP A 282 6.38 21.10 -4.52
C TRP A 282 6.53 19.71 -3.89
N PHE A 283 7.75 19.18 -3.83
CA PHE A 283 8.07 17.97 -3.09
C PHE A 283 7.68 18.08 -1.61
N GLU A 284 8.13 19.16 -0.93
CA GLU A 284 7.77 19.40 0.48
C GLU A 284 6.25 19.63 0.67
N GLN A 285 5.59 20.28 -0.28
CA GLN A 285 4.14 20.43 -0.22
C GLN A 285 3.42 19.09 -0.36
N TRP A 286 3.81 18.24 -1.32
CA TRP A 286 3.22 16.94 -1.50
C TRP A 286 3.50 16.00 -0.33
N LYS A 287 4.68 16.04 0.29
CA LYS A 287 4.95 15.31 1.55
C LYS A 287 3.88 15.60 2.61
N LYS A 288 3.61 16.87 2.86
CA LYS A 288 2.60 17.29 3.85
C LYS A 288 1.19 16.85 3.44
N THR A 289 0.82 17.08 2.20
CA THR A 289 -0.50 16.74 1.67
C THR A 289 -0.74 15.22 1.76
N ARG A 290 0.24 14.41 1.39
CA ARG A 290 0.09 12.95 1.44
C ARG A 290 0.05 12.42 2.87
N MET A 291 0.88 12.94 3.76
CA MET A 291 0.82 12.58 5.18
C MET A 291 -0.55 12.93 5.79
N GLY A 292 -1.10 14.11 5.50
CA GLY A 292 -2.45 14.51 5.93
C GLY A 292 -3.54 13.55 5.44
N TRP A 293 -3.43 13.09 4.17
CA TRP A 293 -4.36 12.10 3.60
C TRP A 293 -4.33 10.76 4.38
N HIS A 294 -3.15 10.27 4.74
CA HIS A 294 -3.02 9.06 5.55
C HIS A 294 -3.58 9.25 6.97
N GLN A 295 -3.26 10.37 7.61
CA GLN A 295 -3.67 10.66 8.99
C GLN A 295 -5.17 10.90 9.13
N ALA A 296 -5.84 11.41 8.08
CA ALA A 296 -7.29 11.62 8.06
C ALA A 296 -8.10 10.32 8.26
N LEU A 297 -7.50 9.15 8.03
CA LEU A 297 -8.11 7.84 8.33
C LEU A 297 -8.30 7.59 9.84
N GLY A 298 -7.57 8.31 10.71
CA GLY A 298 -7.76 8.24 12.16
C GLY A 298 -7.04 7.08 12.85
N PHE A 299 -6.05 6.44 12.23
CA PHE A 299 -5.29 5.34 12.84
C PHE A 299 -4.22 5.79 13.85
N GLY A 300 -4.03 7.11 13.99
CA GLY A 300 -3.06 7.73 14.88
C GLY A 300 -1.77 8.15 14.17
N ALA A 301 -1.28 9.35 14.49
CA ALA A 301 -0.11 9.94 13.84
C ALA A 301 1.16 9.12 14.04
N THR A 302 1.31 8.44 15.18
CA THR A 302 2.49 7.61 15.51
C THR A 302 2.60 6.33 14.66
N LYS A 303 1.54 5.95 13.94
CA LYS A 303 1.54 4.83 13.00
C LYS A 303 2.26 5.14 11.69
N TYR A 304 2.55 6.41 11.43
CA TYR A 304 3.18 6.87 10.20
C TYR A 304 4.49 7.59 10.50
N ARG A 305 5.45 7.48 9.59
CA ARG A 305 6.68 8.27 9.63
C ARG A 305 7.20 8.51 8.22
N PHE A 306 8.01 9.55 8.06
CA PHE A 306 8.82 9.70 6.87
C PHE A 306 10.11 8.89 7.00
N HIS A 307 10.56 8.36 5.88
CA HIS A 307 11.86 7.72 5.73
C HIS A 307 12.55 8.33 4.51
N ASP A 308 13.42 9.28 4.74
CA ASP A 308 14.17 9.93 3.66
C ASP A 308 15.26 8.97 3.14
N HIS A 309 15.48 8.98 1.83
CA HIS A 309 16.43 8.08 1.19
C HIS A 309 17.85 8.62 1.27
N ASP A 310 18.76 7.87 1.91
CA ASP A 310 20.19 8.21 1.97
C ASP A 310 20.86 8.15 0.59
N LYS A 311 20.39 7.27 -0.30
CA LYS A 311 20.86 7.10 -1.67
C LYS A 311 19.73 7.33 -2.64
N LEU A 312 19.80 8.41 -3.38
CA LEU A 312 18.83 8.76 -4.40
C LEU A 312 19.02 7.91 -5.66
N ALA A 313 17.90 7.60 -6.33
CA ALA A 313 17.94 7.06 -7.69
C ALA A 313 18.53 8.11 -8.66
N HIS A 314 19.13 7.65 -9.75
CA HIS A 314 19.81 8.52 -10.72
C HIS A 314 18.90 9.57 -11.39
N TYR A 315 17.59 9.39 -11.30
CA TYR A 315 16.58 10.31 -11.84
C TYR A 315 16.02 11.29 -10.80
N ALA A 316 16.39 11.16 -9.53
CA ALA A 316 15.80 11.93 -8.44
C ALA A 316 16.82 12.83 -7.76
N ASN A 317 16.39 14.03 -7.35
CA ASN A 317 17.17 14.95 -6.51
C ASN A 317 16.62 15.04 -5.07
N ALA A 318 15.45 14.46 -4.80
CA ALA A 318 14.90 14.22 -3.47
C ALA A 318 13.97 13.00 -3.50
N ALA A 319 13.95 12.21 -2.42
CA ALA A 319 13.08 11.06 -2.26
C ALA A 319 12.79 10.79 -0.79
N THR A 320 11.55 10.45 -0.48
CA THR A 320 11.11 10.01 0.85
C THR A 320 9.97 9.01 0.72
N ASP A 321 9.91 8.07 1.66
CA ASP A 321 8.77 7.19 1.80
C ASP A 321 7.89 7.62 2.97
N ILE A 322 6.59 7.43 2.85
CA ILE A 322 5.70 7.35 4.00
C ILE A 322 5.65 5.87 4.38
N GLU A 323 6.15 5.56 5.57
CA GLU A 323 6.07 4.24 6.15
C GLU A 323 4.90 4.15 7.12
N PHE A 324 4.27 2.97 7.14
CA PHE A 324 3.24 2.60 8.10
C PHE A 324 3.71 1.47 9.03
N GLU A 325 3.33 1.52 10.31
CA GLU A 325 3.61 0.47 11.28
C GLU A 325 2.73 -0.76 11.03
N MET A 326 3.23 -1.66 10.18
CA MET A 326 2.65 -2.97 9.93
C MET A 326 2.88 -3.91 11.14
N PRO A 327 2.17 -5.05 11.26
CA PRO A 327 2.46 -6.07 12.27
C PRO A 327 3.90 -6.62 12.25
N PHE A 328 4.62 -6.42 11.16
CA PHE A 328 6.03 -6.82 10.97
C PHE A 328 6.98 -5.62 10.90
N GLY A 329 6.62 -4.49 11.49
CA GLY A 329 7.42 -3.26 11.58
C GLY A 329 7.05 -2.21 10.54
N PHE A 330 7.72 -1.06 10.63
CA PHE A 330 7.52 0.03 9.67
C PHE A 330 7.90 -0.40 8.27
N LYS A 331 7.00 -0.13 7.31
CA LYS A 331 7.18 -0.44 5.89
C LYS A 331 6.58 0.65 5.03
N GLU A 332 7.25 0.89 3.91
CA GLU A 332 6.82 1.79 2.85
C GLU A 332 5.40 1.46 2.36
N VAL A 333 4.54 2.46 2.35
CA VAL A 333 3.20 2.39 1.76
C VAL A 333 3.04 3.37 0.60
N GLU A 334 3.78 4.48 0.63
CA GLU A 334 3.78 5.49 -0.43
C GLU A 334 5.18 6.08 -0.61
N GLY A 335 5.68 6.16 -1.85
CA GLY A 335 6.90 6.87 -2.22
C GLY A 335 6.58 8.27 -2.75
N ILE A 336 7.40 9.26 -2.41
CA ILE A 336 7.33 10.62 -2.92
C ILE A 336 8.72 10.98 -3.45
N HIS A 337 8.81 11.33 -4.75
CA HIS A 337 10.08 11.55 -5.42
C HIS A 337 10.07 12.85 -6.24
N SER A 338 11.14 13.61 -6.16
CA SER A 338 11.44 14.65 -7.13
C SER A 338 12.31 14.04 -8.24
N ARG A 339 11.68 13.75 -9.41
CA ARG A 339 12.26 12.98 -10.53
C ARG A 339 12.99 13.83 -11.54
N THR A 340 13.04 15.15 -11.35
CA THR A 340 13.57 16.13 -12.32
C THR A 340 12.89 16.01 -13.69
N ASP A 341 13.62 16.20 -14.79
CA ASP A 341 13.12 16.07 -16.17
C ASP A 341 13.49 14.72 -16.84
N PHE A 342 14.02 13.79 -16.07
CA PHE A 342 14.62 12.57 -16.57
C PHE A 342 13.69 11.80 -17.51
N ASP A 343 12.49 11.43 -17.05
CA ASP A 343 11.57 10.59 -17.83
C ASP A 343 11.12 11.27 -19.13
N LEU A 344 10.74 12.54 -19.07
CA LEU A 344 10.31 13.29 -20.26
C LEU A 344 11.45 13.45 -21.28
N LYS A 345 12.68 13.74 -20.83
CA LYS A 345 13.87 13.81 -21.70
C LYS A 345 14.17 12.46 -22.33
N ARG A 346 14.09 11.36 -21.57
CA ARG A 346 14.29 10.01 -22.12
C ARG A 346 13.25 9.68 -23.18
N HIS A 347 11.98 10.03 -22.96
CA HIS A 347 10.94 9.84 -23.97
C HIS A 347 11.13 10.75 -25.19
N GLU A 348 11.61 11.97 -25.01
CA GLU A 348 11.99 12.86 -26.12
C GLU A 348 13.10 12.22 -26.97
N GLU A 349 14.17 11.73 -26.33
CA GLU A 349 15.30 11.06 -26.99
C GLU A 349 14.86 9.83 -27.79
N PHE A 350 14.11 8.92 -27.17
CA PHE A 350 13.74 7.65 -27.79
C PHE A 350 12.61 7.75 -28.82
N SER A 351 11.77 8.77 -28.71
CA SER A 351 10.66 9.00 -29.65
C SER A 351 11.00 9.95 -30.79
N GLY A 352 12.00 10.82 -30.60
CA GLY A 352 12.31 11.94 -31.47
C GLY A 352 11.25 13.05 -31.43
N LYS A 353 10.32 13.01 -30.45
CA LYS A 353 9.23 14.01 -30.30
C LYS A 353 9.51 14.89 -29.09
N ARG A 354 9.46 16.21 -29.26
CA ARG A 354 9.67 17.17 -28.17
C ARG A 354 8.61 16.97 -27.08
N MET A 355 9.08 16.75 -25.84
CA MET A 355 8.25 16.63 -24.64
C MET A 355 8.31 17.91 -23.79
N GLN A 356 8.18 19.06 -24.46
CA GLN A 356 8.36 20.39 -23.88
C GLN A 356 7.03 21.10 -23.65
N TYR A 357 6.96 21.90 -22.61
CA TYR A 357 5.89 22.82 -22.31
C TYR A 357 6.30 24.22 -22.78
N PHE A 358 5.39 24.91 -23.50
CA PHE A 358 5.55 26.33 -23.78
C PHE A 358 4.97 27.13 -22.62
N ASP A 359 5.81 27.89 -21.96
CA ASP A 359 5.41 28.77 -20.86
C ASP A 359 5.10 30.16 -21.38
N PRO A 360 3.83 30.59 -21.40
CA PRO A 360 3.47 31.91 -21.94
C PRO A 360 3.92 33.07 -21.05
N GLU A 361 4.23 32.83 -19.78
CA GLU A 361 4.73 33.88 -18.87
C GLU A 361 6.21 34.17 -19.10
N LEU A 362 6.99 33.12 -19.39
CA LEU A 362 8.43 33.24 -19.68
C LEU A 362 8.71 33.40 -21.17
N ASN A 363 7.72 33.13 -22.03
CA ASN A 363 7.84 33.06 -23.49
C ASN A 363 8.94 32.11 -23.97
N GLU A 364 9.06 30.93 -23.31
CA GLU A 364 10.07 29.91 -23.63
C GLU A 364 9.54 28.48 -23.49
N ASN A 365 10.25 27.55 -24.15
CA ASN A 365 9.96 26.13 -24.05
C ASN A 365 10.99 25.46 -23.16
N TYR A 366 10.50 24.59 -22.28
CA TYR A 366 11.35 23.73 -21.45
C TYR A 366 10.69 22.39 -21.17
N VAL A 367 11.50 21.40 -20.79
CA VAL A 367 11.00 20.13 -20.26
C VAL A 367 10.66 20.33 -18.79
N PRO A 368 9.41 20.11 -18.37
CA PRO A 368 9.02 20.24 -16.96
C PRO A 368 9.77 19.28 -16.04
N TYR A 369 9.97 19.69 -14.79
CA TYR A 369 10.37 18.79 -13.73
C TYR A 369 9.14 18.12 -13.14
N VAL A 370 9.35 16.97 -12.50
CA VAL A 370 8.26 16.11 -12.03
C VAL A 370 8.41 15.81 -10.55
N VAL A 371 7.31 15.94 -9.81
CA VAL A 371 7.17 15.41 -8.45
C VAL A 371 6.16 14.26 -8.49
N GLU A 372 6.61 13.09 -8.11
CA GLU A 372 5.82 11.85 -8.07
C GLU A 372 5.27 11.60 -6.69
N THR A 373 4.03 11.10 -6.62
CA THR A 373 3.50 10.37 -5.45
C THR A 373 2.96 9.03 -5.93
N SER A 374 3.45 7.94 -5.36
CA SER A 374 3.09 6.58 -5.77
C SER A 374 2.78 5.72 -4.55
N ILE A 375 1.54 5.23 -4.47
CA ILE A 375 1.06 4.39 -3.37
C ILE A 375 0.68 3.02 -3.89
N GLY A 376 1.17 1.98 -3.22
CA GLY A 376 0.72 0.62 -3.46
C GLY A 376 -0.67 0.40 -2.86
N LEU A 377 -1.70 0.25 -3.70
CA LEU A 377 -3.07 0.05 -3.22
C LEU A 377 -3.20 -1.17 -2.31
N ASP A 378 -2.52 -2.25 -2.63
CA ASP A 378 -2.57 -3.50 -1.86
C ASP A 378 -1.85 -3.36 -0.52
N ARG A 379 -0.76 -2.58 -0.45
CA ARG A 379 -0.10 -2.21 0.81
C ARG A 379 -0.99 -1.31 1.66
N MET A 380 -1.68 -0.35 1.04
CA MET A 380 -2.65 0.50 1.72
C MET A 380 -3.84 -0.32 2.26
N PHE A 381 -4.34 -1.28 1.48
CA PHE A 381 -5.38 -2.21 1.93
C PHE A 381 -4.92 -2.98 3.18
N LEU A 382 -3.70 -3.54 3.15
CA LEU A 382 -3.13 -4.25 4.30
C LEU A 382 -2.97 -3.34 5.52
N SER A 383 -2.56 -2.07 5.32
CA SER A 383 -2.45 -1.07 6.39
C SER A 383 -3.80 -0.82 7.05
N VAL A 384 -4.85 -0.60 6.23
CA VAL A 384 -6.22 -0.37 6.70
C VAL A 384 -6.75 -1.56 7.51
N ILE A 385 -6.62 -2.79 6.98
CA ILE A 385 -7.05 -3.99 7.70
C ILE A 385 -6.24 -4.17 9.00
N SER A 386 -4.91 -4.01 8.94
CA SER A 386 -4.04 -4.20 10.11
C SER A 386 -4.32 -3.20 11.23
N ALA A 387 -4.60 -1.93 10.87
CA ALA A 387 -4.95 -0.89 11.83
C ALA A 387 -6.35 -1.09 12.42
N SER A 388 -7.25 -1.70 11.66
CA SER A 388 -8.66 -1.88 12.04
C SER A 388 -8.93 -3.16 12.83
N TYR A 389 -8.06 -4.17 12.73
CA TYR A 389 -8.26 -5.46 13.40
C TYR A 389 -8.09 -5.32 14.91
N THR A 390 -9.15 -5.67 15.65
CA THR A 390 -9.19 -5.58 17.11
C THR A 390 -9.84 -6.83 17.70
N GLU A 391 -9.24 -7.36 18.77
CA GLU A 391 -9.83 -8.41 19.59
C GLU A 391 -10.28 -7.79 20.92
N GLU A 392 -11.56 -7.90 21.24
CA GLU A 392 -12.16 -7.33 22.44
C GLU A 392 -12.73 -8.45 23.32
N ALA A 393 -12.48 -8.36 24.63
CA ALA A 393 -13.12 -9.24 25.60
C ALA A 393 -14.59 -8.81 25.78
N THR A 394 -15.51 -9.77 25.73
CA THR A 394 -16.93 -9.53 26.07
C THR A 394 -17.16 -9.75 27.56
N ASP A 395 -18.27 -9.20 28.09
CA ASP A 395 -18.68 -9.38 29.50
C ASP A 395 -18.86 -10.87 29.89
N LYS A 396 -19.02 -11.74 28.91
CA LYS A 396 -19.14 -13.21 29.10
C LYS A 396 -17.81 -13.94 29.01
N GLY A 397 -16.67 -13.23 28.91
CA GLY A 397 -15.33 -13.82 28.80
C GLY A 397 -15.00 -14.43 27.43
N GLU A 398 -15.85 -14.19 26.41
CA GLU A 398 -15.59 -14.58 25.01
C GLU A 398 -14.81 -13.47 24.31
N THR A 399 -14.03 -13.82 23.30
CA THR A 399 -13.34 -12.84 22.43
C THR A 399 -14.25 -12.46 21.25
N ARG A 400 -14.40 -11.16 21.03
CA ARG A 400 -15.07 -10.57 19.86
C ARG A 400 -14.01 -10.00 18.92
N VAL A 401 -14.02 -10.41 17.66
CA VAL A 401 -13.19 -9.79 16.61
C VAL A 401 -14.00 -8.66 15.95
N VAL A 402 -13.38 -7.50 15.86
CA VAL A 402 -13.98 -6.31 15.24
C VAL A 402 -12.99 -5.70 14.25
N LEU A 403 -13.44 -5.43 13.03
CA LEU A 403 -12.72 -4.55 12.11
C LEU A 403 -13.23 -3.11 12.28
N LYS A 404 -12.47 -2.27 12.99
CA LYS A 404 -12.78 -0.84 13.20
C LYS A 404 -12.40 -0.01 11.97
N LEU A 405 -12.94 -0.40 10.82
CA LEU A 405 -12.73 0.33 9.57
C LEU A 405 -13.31 1.74 9.67
N PRO A 406 -12.63 2.79 9.12
CA PRO A 406 -13.26 4.08 8.89
C PRO A 406 -14.59 3.87 8.15
N ALA A 407 -15.68 4.41 8.67
CA ALA A 407 -17.02 4.11 8.16
C ALA A 407 -17.19 4.36 6.64
N PRO A 408 -16.57 5.41 6.05
CA PRO A 408 -16.59 5.59 4.59
C PRO A 408 -15.84 4.50 3.80
N LEU A 409 -14.90 3.78 4.41
CA LEU A 409 -14.18 2.69 3.73
C LEU A 409 -14.85 1.32 3.91
N ALA A 410 -15.75 1.16 4.89
CA ALA A 410 -16.40 -0.13 5.16
C ALA A 410 -17.06 -0.72 3.91
N PRO A 411 -16.90 -2.04 3.64
CA PRO A 411 -17.51 -2.66 2.47
C PRO A 411 -19.04 -2.68 2.52
N VAL A 412 -19.60 -2.92 3.69
CA VAL A 412 -21.03 -2.79 3.99
C VAL A 412 -21.22 -1.59 4.90
N LYS A 413 -22.10 -0.66 4.52
CA LYS A 413 -22.33 0.56 5.30
C LYS A 413 -23.38 0.36 6.39
N LEU A 414 -24.36 -0.47 6.11
CA LEU A 414 -25.52 -0.66 6.96
C LEU A 414 -26.03 -2.10 6.87
N ALA A 415 -26.24 -2.76 8.00
CA ALA A 415 -26.95 -4.03 8.05
C ALA A 415 -28.37 -3.84 8.54
N VAL A 416 -29.32 -4.54 7.89
CA VAL A 416 -30.76 -4.49 8.20
C VAL A 416 -31.19 -5.85 8.72
N MET A 417 -31.73 -5.90 9.94
CA MET A 417 -32.00 -7.14 10.65
C MET A 417 -33.37 -7.13 11.30
N PRO A 418 -34.30 -8.03 10.97
CA PRO A 418 -35.51 -8.22 11.79
C PRO A 418 -35.10 -8.84 13.13
N LEU A 419 -35.69 -8.41 14.26
CA LEU A 419 -35.39 -9.01 15.56
C LEU A 419 -35.70 -10.51 15.56
N VAL A 420 -36.85 -10.88 15.04
CA VAL A 420 -37.30 -12.26 14.80
C VAL A 420 -37.93 -12.38 13.41
N LYS A 421 -37.94 -13.59 12.86
CA LYS A 421 -38.58 -13.87 11.57
C LYS A 421 -40.06 -14.23 11.74
N LYS A 422 -40.83 -13.30 12.31
CA LYS A 422 -42.26 -13.44 12.61
C LYS A 422 -42.95 -12.08 12.60
N ASP A 423 -44.25 -12.10 12.59
CA ASP A 423 -45.11 -10.95 12.83
C ASP A 423 -44.89 -9.79 11.81
N GLY A 424 -44.46 -10.13 10.58
CA GLY A 424 -44.22 -9.15 9.51
C GLY A 424 -42.92 -8.33 9.66
N LEU A 425 -42.06 -8.63 10.66
CA LEU A 425 -40.82 -7.89 10.89
C LEU A 425 -39.80 -8.11 9.79
N ASP A 426 -39.72 -9.30 9.21
CA ASP A 426 -38.87 -9.63 8.06
C ASP A 426 -39.34 -8.92 6.79
N ASP A 427 -40.65 -8.84 6.54
CA ASP A 427 -41.19 -8.09 5.40
C ASP A 427 -40.87 -6.59 5.53
N LYS A 428 -41.10 -6.02 6.73
CA LYS A 428 -40.77 -4.61 7.02
C LYS A 428 -39.26 -4.34 6.87
N ALA A 429 -38.43 -5.26 7.32
CA ALA A 429 -36.99 -5.13 7.14
C ALA A 429 -36.58 -5.15 5.66
N ARG A 430 -37.22 -5.99 4.82
CA ARG A 430 -36.99 -6.03 3.38
C ARG A 430 -37.50 -4.77 2.66
N GLU A 431 -38.64 -4.22 3.11
CA GLU A 431 -39.16 -2.94 2.61
C GLU A 431 -38.14 -1.80 2.86
N ILE A 432 -37.62 -1.69 4.08
CA ILE A 432 -36.64 -0.69 4.46
C ILE A 432 -35.33 -0.89 3.67
N LEU A 433 -34.86 -2.14 3.55
CA LEU A 433 -33.69 -2.48 2.75
C LEU A 433 -33.86 -2.06 1.28
N ALA A 434 -35.03 -2.30 0.69
CA ALA A 434 -35.31 -1.98 -0.72
C ALA A 434 -35.23 -0.47 -1.01
N ASP A 435 -35.49 0.37 -0.02
CA ASP A 435 -35.33 1.82 -0.12
C ASP A 435 -33.85 2.24 0.12
N LEU A 436 -33.19 1.67 1.15
CA LEU A 436 -31.84 2.08 1.55
C LEU A 436 -30.73 1.62 0.59
N ARG A 437 -30.94 0.56 -0.19
CA ARG A 437 -29.92 0.01 -1.11
C ARG A 437 -29.52 0.95 -2.25
N PHE A 438 -30.29 2.00 -2.50
CA PHE A 438 -29.94 3.03 -3.49
C PHE A 438 -28.97 4.07 -2.96
N ASP A 439 -28.86 4.18 -1.62
CA ASP A 439 -27.99 5.15 -0.93
C ASP A 439 -26.75 4.48 -0.35
N PHE A 440 -26.86 3.20 0.06
CA PHE A 440 -25.79 2.48 0.77
C PHE A 440 -25.59 1.06 0.27
N THR A 441 -24.38 0.53 0.37
CA THR A 441 -24.15 -0.92 0.36
C THR A 441 -24.73 -1.50 1.64
N CYS A 442 -25.86 -2.20 1.49
CA CYS A 442 -26.59 -2.79 2.60
C CYS A 442 -26.48 -4.31 2.61
N GLN A 443 -26.56 -4.91 3.81
CA GLN A 443 -26.68 -6.36 3.99
C GLN A 443 -27.89 -6.69 4.84
N TYR A 444 -28.65 -7.70 4.40
CA TYR A 444 -29.76 -8.26 5.18
C TYR A 444 -29.31 -9.53 5.91
N ASP A 445 -29.67 -9.67 7.19
CA ASP A 445 -29.38 -10.87 7.96
C ASP A 445 -30.54 -11.22 8.91
N GLU A 446 -31.07 -12.42 8.79
CA GLU A 446 -32.18 -12.95 9.61
C GLU A 446 -31.82 -14.27 10.31
N LYS A 447 -30.58 -14.80 10.09
CA LYS A 447 -30.17 -16.11 10.58
C LYS A 447 -29.52 -16.01 11.96
N ASP A 448 -29.89 -16.88 12.89
CA ASP A 448 -29.41 -16.92 14.28
C ASP A 448 -29.94 -15.77 15.18
N SER A 449 -29.46 -15.71 16.41
CA SER A 449 -29.81 -14.65 17.36
C SER A 449 -29.22 -13.29 16.93
N ILE A 450 -29.89 -12.21 17.31
CA ILE A 450 -29.45 -10.84 16.96
C ILE A 450 -28.00 -10.55 17.38
N GLY A 451 -27.57 -11.05 18.54
CA GLY A 451 -26.19 -10.89 19.01
C GLY A 451 -25.15 -11.57 18.10
N ARG A 452 -25.47 -12.76 17.55
CA ARG A 452 -24.58 -13.43 16.57
C ARG A 452 -24.53 -12.69 15.26
N ARG A 453 -25.65 -12.12 14.82
CA ARG A 453 -25.72 -11.30 13.62
C ARG A 453 -24.89 -10.04 13.76
N TYR A 454 -24.94 -9.35 14.89
CA TYR A 454 -24.07 -8.21 15.17
C TYR A 454 -22.59 -8.59 15.12
N ARG A 455 -22.20 -9.73 15.72
CA ARG A 455 -20.79 -10.20 15.67
C ARG A 455 -20.30 -10.45 14.25
N ARG A 456 -21.14 -11.01 13.36
CA ARG A 456 -20.79 -11.17 11.94
C ARG A 456 -20.55 -9.83 11.24
N GLN A 457 -21.36 -8.84 11.54
CA GLN A 457 -21.20 -7.50 10.97
C GLN A 457 -19.98 -6.76 11.56
N ASP A 458 -19.72 -6.91 12.85
CA ASP A 458 -18.53 -6.37 13.49
C ASP A 458 -17.25 -6.95 12.86
N ALA A 459 -17.23 -8.26 12.58
CA ALA A 459 -16.10 -8.96 11.98
C ALA A 459 -15.79 -8.51 10.54
N ILE A 460 -16.77 -8.08 9.76
CA ILE A 460 -16.57 -7.54 8.41
C ILE A 460 -16.47 -6.02 8.37
N GLY A 461 -16.58 -5.36 9.54
CA GLY A 461 -16.37 -3.93 9.67
C GLY A 461 -17.58 -3.06 9.32
N THR A 462 -18.80 -3.59 9.32
CA THR A 462 -20.03 -2.81 9.10
C THR A 462 -20.22 -1.81 10.23
N PRO A 463 -20.22 -0.49 9.96
CA PRO A 463 -20.26 0.52 11.03
C PRO A 463 -21.61 0.63 11.72
N TYR A 464 -22.70 0.35 11.02
CA TYR A 464 -24.05 0.52 11.54
C TYR A 464 -24.93 -0.68 11.26
N CYS A 465 -25.75 -1.03 12.26
CA CYS A 465 -26.81 -2.04 12.13
C CYS A 465 -28.14 -1.44 12.57
N ILE A 466 -29.20 -1.68 11.80
CA ILE A 466 -30.56 -1.38 12.24
C ILE A 466 -31.32 -2.66 12.54
N THR A 467 -32.04 -2.64 13.66
CA THR A 467 -32.91 -3.75 14.07
C THR A 467 -34.37 -3.31 14.00
N ILE A 468 -35.15 -4.10 13.30
CA ILE A 468 -36.58 -3.98 13.14
C ILE A 468 -37.25 -4.89 14.15
N ASP A 469 -38.07 -4.34 15.03
CA ASP A 469 -38.75 -5.03 16.13
C ASP A 469 -40.23 -4.71 16.16
N HIS A 470 -40.97 -5.19 17.17
CA HIS A 470 -42.41 -4.97 17.26
C HIS A 470 -42.74 -3.49 17.40
N GLN A 471 -41.95 -2.70 18.13
CA GLN A 471 -42.15 -1.26 18.26
C GLN A 471 -42.03 -0.55 16.90
N THR A 472 -41.19 -1.07 15.99
CA THR A 472 -41.08 -0.54 14.61
C THR A 472 -42.42 -0.56 13.89
N MET A 473 -43.24 -1.58 14.13
CA MET A 473 -44.56 -1.71 13.49
C MET A 473 -45.58 -0.72 14.07
N GLU A 474 -45.37 -0.22 15.31
CA GLU A 474 -46.27 0.69 15.99
C GLU A 474 -45.95 2.17 15.67
N ASP A 475 -44.66 2.54 15.69
CA ASP A 475 -44.23 3.94 15.66
C ASP A 475 -43.27 4.32 14.50
N ASN A 476 -43.02 3.39 13.58
CA ASN A 476 -42.07 3.60 12.47
C ASN A 476 -40.66 4.03 12.91
N THR A 477 -40.17 3.51 14.04
CA THR A 477 -38.80 3.71 14.50
C THR A 477 -38.01 2.41 14.45
N VAL A 478 -36.68 2.48 14.39
CA VAL A 478 -35.78 1.34 14.41
C VAL A 478 -34.68 1.53 15.45
N THR A 479 -34.10 0.45 15.94
CA THR A 479 -32.89 0.55 16.77
C THR A 479 -31.65 0.63 15.87
N LEU A 480 -30.94 1.76 15.91
CA LEU A 480 -29.62 1.94 15.27
C LEU A 480 -28.53 1.57 16.27
N ARG A 481 -27.65 0.62 15.89
CA ARG A 481 -26.48 0.23 16.67
C ARG A 481 -25.20 0.71 15.98
N ASP A 482 -24.34 1.35 16.76
CA ASP A 482 -22.97 1.68 16.38
C ASP A 482 -22.03 0.50 16.67
N ARG A 483 -21.13 0.17 15.74
CA ARG A 483 -20.16 -0.95 15.86
C ARG A 483 -19.13 -0.70 16.96
N ASP A 484 -18.61 0.52 17.04
CA ASP A 484 -17.42 0.84 17.84
C ASP A 484 -17.77 1.06 19.31
N SER A 485 -18.85 1.83 19.58
CA SER A 485 -19.33 2.05 20.95
C SER A 485 -20.29 0.97 21.44
N MET A 486 -20.91 0.21 20.54
CA MET A 486 -22.04 -0.72 20.80
C MET A 486 -23.31 -0.03 21.28
N ASP A 487 -23.34 1.29 21.32
CA ASP A 487 -24.53 2.05 21.69
C ASP A 487 -25.69 1.77 20.74
N GLN A 488 -26.89 1.76 21.31
CA GLN A 488 -28.12 1.53 20.59
C GLN A 488 -29.08 2.68 20.86
N HIS A 489 -29.55 3.32 19.80
CA HIS A 489 -30.45 4.45 19.86
C HIS A 489 -31.67 4.20 18.99
N ARG A 490 -32.83 4.65 19.47
CA ARG A 490 -34.06 4.61 18.69
C ARG A 490 -34.11 5.82 17.77
N ILE A 491 -34.33 5.58 16.47
CA ILE A 491 -34.43 6.63 15.44
C ILE A 491 -35.63 6.36 14.52
N ALA A 492 -36.22 7.40 13.96
CA ALA A 492 -37.27 7.27 12.96
C ALA A 492 -36.69 6.70 11.63
N ILE A 493 -37.48 5.90 10.92
CA ILE A 493 -37.05 5.25 9.66
C ILE A 493 -36.63 6.32 8.63
N ASP A 494 -37.34 7.43 8.52
CA ASP A 494 -37.04 8.52 7.59
C ASP A 494 -35.71 9.26 7.90
N GLN A 495 -35.21 9.16 9.12
CA GLN A 495 -33.92 9.75 9.52
C GLN A 495 -32.71 8.88 9.21
N ILE A 496 -32.90 7.60 8.87
CA ILE A 496 -31.77 6.67 8.63
C ILE A 496 -30.83 7.20 7.55
N LYS A 497 -31.37 7.64 6.40
CA LYS A 497 -30.56 8.13 5.26
C LYS A 497 -29.71 9.33 5.66
N HIS A 498 -30.27 10.24 6.43
CA HIS A 498 -29.53 11.43 6.90
C HIS A 498 -28.44 11.05 7.90
N ILE A 499 -28.80 10.35 8.98
CA ILE A 499 -27.88 10.02 10.08
C ILE A 499 -26.73 9.13 9.61
N VAL A 500 -27.06 8.05 8.88
CA VAL A 500 -26.04 7.11 8.38
C VAL A 500 -25.24 7.75 7.24
N GLY A 501 -25.93 8.45 6.31
CA GLY A 501 -25.31 9.06 5.15
C GLY A 501 -24.21 10.06 5.48
N GLU A 502 -24.39 10.92 6.46
CA GLU A 502 -23.35 11.86 6.88
C GLU A 502 -22.09 11.14 7.39
N ARG A 503 -22.26 10.02 8.10
CA ARG A 503 -21.16 9.28 8.74
C ARG A 503 -20.40 8.37 7.80
N VAL A 504 -21.09 7.76 6.82
CA VAL A 504 -20.47 6.82 5.85
C VAL A 504 -20.06 7.49 4.54
N SER A 505 -20.35 8.78 4.38
CA SER A 505 -19.98 9.55 3.19
C SER A 505 -18.47 9.73 3.05
N MET A 506 -17.95 9.54 1.83
CA MET A 506 -16.55 9.85 1.50
C MET A 506 -16.21 11.32 1.79
N LYS A 507 -17.19 12.22 1.64
CA LYS A 507 -17.08 13.64 2.02
C LYS A 507 -16.58 13.85 3.45
N SER A 508 -16.95 12.96 4.38
CA SER A 508 -16.50 13.05 5.78
C SER A 508 -14.99 12.86 5.96
N LEU A 509 -14.37 11.99 5.13
CA LEU A 509 -12.91 11.83 5.11
C LEU A 509 -12.22 12.97 4.36
N LEU A 510 -12.76 13.41 3.21
CA LEU A 510 -12.19 14.51 2.44
C LEU A 510 -12.13 15.82 3.25
N LYS A 511 -13.18 16.12 4.02
CA LYS A 511 -13.16 17.27 4.91
C LYS A 511 -12.11 17.20 6.03
N LYS A 512 -11.75 15.99 6.49
CA LYS A 512 -10.67 15.83 7.48
C LYS A 512 -9.30 16.15 6.89
N ILE A 513 -9.08 15.90 5.60
CA ILE A 513 -7.81 16.24 4.91
C ILE A 513 -7.62 17.76 4.88
N GLU A 514 -8.67 18.52 4.56
CA GLU A 514 -8.60 19.99 4.51
C GLU A 514 -8.33 20.65 5.88
N ASN A 515 -8.66 19.95 6.97
CA ASN A 515 -8.48 20.44 8.34
C ASN A 515 -7.20 19.88 9.02
N ALA A 516 -6.44 19.00 8.34
CA ALA A 516 -5.20 18.43 8.85
C ALA A 516 -3.98 19.23 8.36
#